data_405de93bb53ff38846468fd306f0a3ac
#
_entry.id   405de93bb53ff38846468fd306f0a3ac
#
_cell.length_a   1.000
_cell.length_b   1.000
_cell.length_c   1.000
_cell.angle_alpha   90.00
_cell.angle_beta   90.00
_cell.angle_gamma   90.00
#
_symmetry.space_group_name_H-M   'P 1'
#
loop_
_entity.id
_entity.type
_entity.pdbx_description
1 polymer ?
#
loop_
_entity_poly.entity_id
_entity_poly.type
_entity_poly.pdbx_seq_one_letter_code
_entity_poly.pdbx_strand_id
1 'polypeptide(L)'
;MSECNHNCENCSEKDCKERSLAFSLHKGSSIKNTIGIVSAKGGVGKSLVTSLLAIKKNREGKKVAILDADVTGPSIPKAFNLKGPLYAEDNAIIPLVSKTGIKIVSASSLLDSNNQPILWRGPLIAGMVKQFYSDVNYGELDYLFIDMPPGTADVGLTVFQSLNLTGIIIVTTPQDLVTEIVSKAIEMANKMNIKIIGVIENMSYLECPDCHKQISVFGKSHLGELSNKYKLKVLARLPIDSSITNLVDTGSIEDIKDIKIDY
;
A
#
# COMPACT_ATOMS: atom_id res chain seq x y z
N MET A 1 -30.94 -28.20 -2.15
CA MET A 1 -30.15 -26.95 -2.05
C MET A 1 -31.15 -25.88 -1.65
N SER A 2 -31.12 -25.45 -0.40
CA SER A 2 -31.98 -24.36 0.06
C SER A 2 -31.48 -23.06 -0.56
N GLU A 3 -32.33 -22.38 -1.30
CA GLU A 3 -32.03 -21.07 -1.83
C GLU A 3 -31.77 -20.09 -0.67
N CYS A 4 -30.62 -19.41 -0.71
CA CYS A 4 -30.27 -18.39 0.27
C CYS A 4 -31.26 -17.23 0.15
N ASN A 5 -31.95 -16.89 1.23
CA ASN A 5 -32.93 -15.79 1.26
C ASN A 5 -32.30 -14.42 1.56
N HIS A 6 -30.97 -14.29 1.48
CA HIS A 6 -30.16 -13.09 1.72
C HIS A 6 -30.39 -12.37 3.06
N ASN A 7 -31.02 -13.03 4.06
CA ASN A 7 -31.20 -12.48 5.38
C ASN A 7 -30.10 -12.97 6.33
N CYS A 8 -28.96 -12.27 6.32
CA CYS A 8 -27.74 -12.68 7.03
C CYS A 8 -27.78 -12.48 8.55
N GLU A 9 -28.75 -11.75 9.10
CA GLU A 9 -28.85 -11.51 10.55
C GLU A 9 -29.27 -12.75 11.35
N ASN A 10 -30.00 -13.68 10.74
CA ASN A 10 -30.48 -14.91 11.36
C ASN A 10 -30.01 -16.20 10.70
N CYS A 11 -28.94 -16.15 9.91
CA CYS A 11 -28.43 -17.30 9.19
C CYS A 11 -27.53 -18.16 10.07
N SER A 12 -27.86 -19.45 10.18
CA SER A 12 -27.11 -20.44 10.99
C SER A 12 -25.88 -21.03 10.29
N GLU A 13 -25.65 -20.76 9.01
CA GLU A 13 -24.50 -21.27 8.28
C GLU A 13 -23.24 -20.46 8.57
N LYS A 14 -22.22 -21.12 9.15
CA LYS A 14 -20.93 -20.49 9.52
C LYS A 14 -20.00 -20.27 8.34
N ASP A 15 -20.14 -21.00 7.24
CA ASP A 15 -19.28 -20.97 6.04
C ASP A 15 -20.00 -20.46 4.78
N CYS A 16 -20.90 -19.51 4.93
CA CYS A 16 -21.60 -18.93 3.79
C CYS A 16 -20.63 -18.13 2.90
N LYS A 17 -20.42 -18.59 1.67
CA LYS A 17 -19.58 -17.93 0.66
C LYS A 17 -20.04 -16.50 0.31
N GLU A 18 -21.31 -16.18 0.53
CA GLU A 18 -21.90 -14.86 0.31
C GLU A 18 -21.61 -13.87 1.45
N ARG A 19 -21.10 -14.33 2.61
CA ARG A 19 -20.64 -13.45 3.70
C ARG A 19 -19.27 -12.83 3.50
N SER A 20 -18.48 -13.30 2.53
CA SER A 20 -17.22 -12.64 2.22
C SER A 20 -17.52 -11.37 1.42
N LEU A 21 -17.43 -10.22 2.04
CA LEU A 21 -17.40 -8.89 1.38
C LEU A 21 -16.16 -8.76 0.45
N ALA A 22 -15.29 -9.76 0.46
CA ALA A 22 -14.07 -9.78 -0.34
C ALA A 22 -14.39 -9.97 -1.83
N PHE A 23 -13.82 -9.10 -2.65
CA PHE A 23 -13.97 -9.17 -4.11
C PHE A 23 -13.11 -10.28 -4.70
N SER A 24 -13.64 -10.93 -5.74
CA SER A 24 -12.87 -11.87 -6.54
C SER A 24 -11.94 -11.10 -7.47
N LEU A 25 -10.74 -11.63 -7.66
CA LEU A 25 -9.82 -11.16 -8.69
C LEU A 25 -10.37 -11.43 -10.10
N HIS A 26 -9.89 -10.66 -11.08
CA HIS A 26 -10.11 -10.98 -12.50
C HIS A 26 -9.71 -12.43 -12.78
N LYS A 27 -10.46 -13.11 -13.66
CA LYS A 27 -10.27 -14.56 -13.96
C LYS A 27 -8.86 -14.91 -14.45
N GLY A 28 -8.17 -13.96 -15.08
CA GLY A 28 -6.78 -14.10 -15.52
C GLY A 28 -5.74 -13.77 -14.44
N SER A 29 -6.14 -13.48 -13.20
CA SER A 29 -5.24 -13.06 -12.13
C SER A 29 -5.15 -14.09 -11.01
N SER A 30 -3.93 -14.31 -10.52
CA SER A 30 -3.63 -15.10 -9.32
C SER A 30 -2.57 -14.39 -8.49
N ILE A 31 -2.86 -14.10 -7.24
CA ILE A 31 -1.98 -13.32 -6.35
C ILE A 31 -1.74 -14.12 -5.08
N LYS A 32 -0.46 -14.42 -4.78
CA LYS A 32 -0.08 -15.19 -3.58
C LYS A 32 -0.13 -14.35 -2.31
N ASN A 33 0.34 -13.12 -2.38
CA ASN A 33 0.43 -12.22 -1.23
C ASN A 33 -0.12 -10.84 -1.61
N THR A 34 -1.17 -10.41 -0.93
CA THR A 34 -1.73 -9.05 -1.06
C THR A 34 -1.42 -8.28 0.22
N ILE A 35 -0.56 -7.28 0.12
CA ILE A 35 -0.02 -6.55 1.27
C ILE A 35 -0.48 -5.10 1.23
N GLY A 36 -1.25 -4.69 2.24
CA GLY A 36 -1.65 -3.29 2.41
C GLY A 36 -0.54 -2.47 3.08
N ILE A 37 -0.15 -1.35 2.49
CA ILE A 37 0.77 -0.39 3.10
C ILE A 37 -0.07 0.74 3.67
N VAL A 38 -0.02 0.91 4.98
CA VAL A 38 -0.89 1.82 5.71
C VAL A 38 -0.11 2.85 6.49
N SER A 39 -0.68 4.02 6.63
CA SER A 39 -0.18 5.05 7.51
C SER A 39 -1.34 5.76 8.20
N ALA A 40 -1.10 6.17 9.41
CA ALA A 40 -2.11 6.88 10.17
C ALA A 40 -2.27 8.35 9.75
N LYS A 41 -1.26 8.89 9.07
CA LYS A 41 -1.16 10.30 8.68
C LYS A 41 -0.59 10.40 7.26
N GLY A 42 -0.98 11.44 6.53
CA GLY A 42 -0.37 11.79 5.24
C GLY A 42 1.06 12.30 5.40
N GLY A 43 1.87 12.18 4.34
CA GLY A 43 3.23 12.74 4.31
C GLY A 43 4.32 11.93 5.00
N VAL A 44 4.04 10.73 5.49
CA VAL A 44 5.05 9.85 6.13
C VAL A 44 5.92 9.08 5.13
N GLY A 45 5.68 9.24 3.84
CA GLY A 45 6.42 8.52 2.78
C GLY A 45 5.89 7.11 2.50
N LYS A 46 4.61 6.86 2.73
CA LYS A 46 3.94 5.58 2.48
C LYS A 46 4.18 5.07 1.06
N SER A 47 3.92 5.89 0.03
CA SER A 47 4.10 5.55 -1.39
C SER A 47 5.56 5.26 -1.76
N LEU A 48 6.51 5.96 -1.12
CA LEU A 48 7.94 5.65 -1.24
C LEU A 48 8.22 4.24 -0.70
N VAL A 49 7.76 3.93 0.51
CA VAL A 49 7.95 2.61 1.13
C VAL A 49 7.30 1.52 0.29
N THR A 50 6.10 1.75 -0.25
CA THR A 50 5.42 0.84 -1.18
C THR A 50 6.29 0.54 -2.40
N SER A 51 6.86 1.58 -3.01
CA SER A 51 7.75 1.46 -4.16
C SER A 51 9.03 0.69 -3.82
N LEU A 52 9.67 1.00 -2.68
CA LEU A 52 10.88 0.31 -2.22
C LEU A 52 10.65 -1.19 -1.98
N LEU A 53 9.53 -1.55 -1.34
CA LEU A 53 9.15 -2.94 -1.12
C LEU A 53 8.93 -3.69 -2.44
N ALA A 54 8.25 -3.06 -3.40
CA ALA A 54 8.02 -3.63 -4.72
C ALA A 54 9.33 -3.85 -5.48
N ILE A 55 10.21 -2.85 -5.52
CA ILE A 55 11.53 -2.95 -6.17
C ILE A 55 12.37 -4.04 -5.51
N LYS A 56 12.38 -4.11 -4.17
CA LYS A 56 13.12 -5.15 -3.45
C LYS A 56 12.65 -6.54 -3.85
N LYS A 57 11.34 -6.80 -3.81
CA LYS A 57 10.78 -8.10 -4.19
C LYS A 57 10.99 -8.43 -5.67
N ASN A 58 10.91 -7.45 -6.55
CA ASN A 58 11.20 -7.64 -7.96
C ASN A 58 12.67 -8.04 -8.19
N ARG A 59 13.62 -7.40 -7.47
CA ARG A 59 15.05 -7.78 -7.50
C ARG A 59 15.33 -9.17 -6.94
N GLU A 60 14.47 -9.68 -6.06
CA GLU A 60 14.49 -11.07 -5.58
C GLU A 60 13.90 -12.07 -6.60
N GLY A 61 13.58 -11.62 -7.82
CA GLY A 61 13.01 -12.44 -8.90
C GLY A 61 11.52 -12.73 -8.74
N LYS A 62 10.79 -11.98 -7.89
CA LYS A 62 9.36 -12.14 -7.71
C LYS A 62 8.57 -11.34 -8.73
N LYS A 63 7.42 -11.87 -9.14
CA LYS A 63 6.42 -11.15 -9.96
C LYS A 63 5.65 -10.21 -9.06
N VAL A 64 5.74 -8.89 -9.31
CA VAL A 64 5.23 -7.86 -8.40
C VAL A 64 4.32 -6.90 -9.13
N ALA A 65 3.27 -6.45 -8.42
CA ALA A 65 2.47 -5.31 -8.82
C ALA A 65 2.27 -4.32 -7.67
N ILE A 66 1.97 -3.08 -8.02
CA ILE A 66 1.53 -2.01 -7.12
C ILE A 66 0.13 -1.57 -7.54
N LEU A 67 -0.79 -1.49 -6.58
CA LEU A 67 -2.05 -0.80 -6.70
C LEU A 67 -1.97 0.49 -5.87
N ASP A 68 -1.91 1.63 -6.55
CA ASP A 68 -1.90 2.94 -5.92
C ASP A 68 -3.35 3.39 -5.69
N ALA A 69 -3.80 3.25 -4.45
CA ALA A 69 -5.15 3.61 -4.01
C ALA A 69 -5.20 5.01 -3.37
N ASP A 70 -4.08 5.75 -3.32
CA ASP A 70 -4.04 7.12 -2.82
C ASP A 70 -4.37 8.11 -3.96
N VAL A 71 -5.64 8.39 -4.10
CA VAL A 71 -6.15 9.32 -5.13
C VAL A 71 -5.86 10.78 -4.85
N THR A 72 -5.45 11.12 -3.63
CA THR A 72 -5.24 12.51 -3.21
C THR A 72 -3.88 13.06 -3.62
N GLY A 73 -2.92 12.19 -3.89
CA GLY A 73 -1.56 12.58 -4.28
C GLY A 73 -0.82 11.42 -4.95
N PRO A 74 -1.32 10.90 -6.08
CA PRO A 74 -0.74 9.73 -6.73
C PRO A 74 0.67 10.04 -7.21
N SER A 75 1.67 9.51 -6.51
CA SER A 75 3.09 9.75 -6.76
C SER A 75 3.80 8.57 -7.41
N ILE A 76 3.22 7.37 -7.32
CA ILE A 76 3.86 6.14 -7.78
C ILE A 76 4.14 6.13 -9.29
N PRO A 77 3.18 6.44 -10.20
CA PRO A 77 3.48 6.47 -11.63
C PRO A 77 4.61 7.42 -11.99
N LYS A 78 4.66 8.61 -11.35
CA LYS A 78 5.74 9.58 -11.56
C LYS A 78 7.09 9.00 -11.15
N ALA A 79 7.18 8.37 -10.00
CA ALA A 79 8.41 7.77 -9.46
C ALA A 79 8.99 6.67 -10.38
N PHE A 80 8.13 5.96 -11.12
CA PHE A 80 8.51 4.93 -12.08
C PHE A 80 8.55 5.43 -13.54
N ASN A 81 8.45 6.74 -13.77
CA ASN A 81 8.39 7.37 -15.10
C ASN A 81 7.30 6.79 -16.01
N LEU A 82 6.19 6.39 -15.44
CA LEU A 82 5.06 5.87 -16.20
C LEU A 82 4.14 7.01 -16.62
N LYS A 83 3.79 7.03 -17.90
CA LYS A 83 2.94 8.05 -18.54
C LYS A 83 1.84 7.38 -19.34
N GLY A 84 0.72 8.05 -19.45
CA GLY A 84 -0.42 7.62 -20.27
C GLY A 84 -1.54 6.97 -19.46
N PRO A 85 -2.70 6.83 -20.12
CA PRO A 85 -3.86 6.22 -19.50
C PRO A 85 -3.72 4.71 -19.35
N LEU A 86 -4.49 4.14 -18.44
CA LEU A 86 -4.74 2.71 -18.42
C LEU A 86 -5.60 2.32 -19.64
N TYR A 87 -5.30 1.19 -20.22
CA TYR A 87 -6.07 0.63 -21.34
C TYR A 87 -6.96 -0.51 -20.84
N ALA A 88 -8.10 -0.70 -21.51
CA ALA A 88 -8.94 -1.88 -21.34
C ALA A 88 -8.85 -2.75 -22.59
N GLU A 89 -8.63 -4.04 -22.38
CA GLU A 89 -8.62 -5.07 -23.43
C GLU A 89 -9.41 -6.29 -22.91
N ASP A 90 -10.28 -6.87 -23.74
CA ASP A 90 -11.11 -8.03 -23.39
C ASP A 90 -11.86 -7.89 -22.05
N ASN A 91 -12.44 -6.72 -21.79
CA ASN A 91 -13.10 -6.35 -20.53
C ASN A 91 -12.21 -6.39 -19.28
N ALA A 92 -10.90 -6.34 -19.44
CA ALA A 92 -9.94 -6.22 -18.35
C ALA A 92 -9.12 -4.94 -18.47
N ILE A 93 -8.80 -4.33 -17.33
CA ILE A 93 -7.85 -3.22 -17.27
C ILE A 93 -6.44 -3.81 -17.35
N ILE A 94 -5.61 -3.27 -18.25
CA ILE A 94 -4.22 -3.67 -18.40
C ILE A 94 -3.34 -2.73 -17.59
N PRO A 95 -2.54 -3.25 -16.63
CA PRO A 95 -1.64 -2.43 -15.81
C PRO A 95 -0.51 -1.83 -16.65
N LEU A 96 -0.03 -0.64 -16.27
CA LEU A 96 1.22 -0.10 -16.77
C LEU A 96 2.39 -0.98 -16.28
N VAL A 97 3.46 -1.06 -17.06
CA VAL A 97 4.62 -1.88 -16.71
C VAL A 97 5.87 -1.02 -16.65
N SER A 98 6.59 -1.07 -15.53
CA SER A 98 7.84 -0.34 -15.34
C SER A 98 9.00 -0.97 -16.11
N LYS A 99 10.15 -0.30 -16.15
CA LYS A 99 11.34 -0.79 -16.87
C LYS A 99 11.87 -2.12 -16.36
N THR A 100 11.64 -2.46 -15.06
CA THR A 100 12.04 -3.75 -14.49
C THR A 100 10.92 -4.79 -14.46
N GLY A 101 9.75 -4.48 -15.01
CA GLY A 101 8.62 -5.40 -15.13
C GLY A 101 7.63 -5.35 -13.96
N ILE A 102 7.71 -4.36 -13.08
CA ILE A 102 6.70 -4.15 -12.03
C ILE A 102 5.42 -3.62 -12.67
N LYS A 103 4.29 -4.27 -12.42
CA LYS A 103 2.97 -3.84 -12.89
C LYS A 103 2.42 -2.76 -11.97
N ILE A 104 1.89 -1.67 -12.52
CA ILE A 104 1.41 -0.54 -11.73
C ILE A 104 0.04 -0.10 -12.22
N VAL A 105 -0.90 0.02 -11.28
CA VAL A 105 -2.24 0.57 -11.48
C VAL A 105 -2.43 1.71 -10.52
N SER A 106 -2.78 2.88 -11.02
CA SER A 106 -3.01 4.07 -10.19
C SER A 106 -4.24 4.83 -10.68
N ALA A 107 -4.94 5.45 -9.76
CA ALA A 107 -6.06 6.33 -10.05
C ALA A 107 -5.68 7.50 -10.97
N SER A 108 -4.46 8.01 -10.85
CA SER A 108 -3.98 9.09 -11.72
C SER A 108 -3.89 8.70 -13.18
N SER A 109 -3.73 7.40 -13.45
CA SER A 109 -3.66 6.89 -14.82
C SER A 109 -5.02 6.74 -15.49
N LEU A 110 -6.12 7.02 -14.78
CA LEU A 110 -7.47 7.15 -15.37
C LEU A 110 -7.79 8.59 -15.79
N LEU A 111 -7.01 9.55 -15.33
CA LEU A 111 -7.27 10.96 -15.57
C LEU A 111 -6.58 11.38 -16.87
N ASP A 112 -7.37 11.81 -17.84
CA ASP A 112 -6.83 12.58 -18.95
C ASP A 112 -6.07 13.79 -18.43
N SER A 113 -5.01 14.20 -19.11
CA SER A 113 -4.03 15.22 -18.76
C SER A 113 -4.58 16.63 -18.49
N ASN A 114 -5.88 16.80 -18.43
CA ASN A 114 -6.53 18.04 -18.05
C ASN A 114 -6.64 18.08 -16.52
N ASN A 115 -5.73 18.77 -15.87
CA ASN A 115 -5.59 19.16 -14.46
C ASN A 115 -6.88 19.61 -13.74
N GLN A 116 -8.00 18.95 -13.93
CA GLN A 116 -9.20 19.26 -13.16
C GLN A 116 -9.16 18.52 -11.82
N PRO A 117 -9.26 19.24 -10.69
CA PRO A 117 -9.37 18.61 -9.40
C PRO A 117 -10.67 17.81 -9.33
N ILE A 118 -10.55 16.49 -9.33
CA ILE A 118 -11.72 15.64 -9.11
C ILE A 118 -11.95 15.55 -7.61
N LEU A 119 -13.11 15.99 -7.17
CA LEU A 119 -13.55 15.85 -5.78
C LEU A 119 -13.96 14.39 -5.54
N TRP A 120 -13.00 13.56 -5.18
CA TRP A 120 -13.24 12.18 -4.80
C TRP A 120 -13.93 12.11 -3.44
N ARG A 121 -15.16 11.63 -3.40
CA ARG A 121 -15.85 11.28 -2.15
C ARG A 121 -15.51 9.86 -1.74
N GLY A 122 -15.46 9.58 -0.43
CA GLY A 122 -15.07 8.29 0.13
C GLY A 122 -15.66 7.05 -0.57
N PRO A 123 -16.97 6.97 -0.84
CA PRO A 123 -17.57 5.84 -1.54
C PRO A 123 -17.05 5.64 -2.98
N LEU A 124 -16.70 6.72 -3.68
CA LEU A 124 -16.12 6.65 -5.03
C LEU A 124 -14.70 6.07 -4.99
N ILE A 125 -13.90 6.46 -4.01
CA ILE A 125 -12.54 5.93 -3.82
C ILE A 125 -12.60 4.43 -3.54
N ALA A 126 -13.46 4.01 -2.61
CA ALA A 126 -13.63 2.60 -2.30
C ALA A 126 -14.10 1.78 -3.52
N GLY A 127 -15.04 2.33 -4.30
CA GLY A 127 -15.51 1.73 -5.55
C GLY A 127 -14.39 1.56 -6.59
N MET A 128 -13.54 2.57 -6.73
CA MET A 128 -12.42 2.55 -7.68
C MET A 128 -11.35 1.53 -7.26
N VAL A 129 -10.95 1.53 -5.99
CA VAL A 129 -9.98 0.53 -5.47
C VAL A 129 -10.50 -0.88 -5.68
N LYS A 130 -11.80 -1.08 -5.48
CA LYS A 130 -12.49 -2.32 -5.78
C LYS A 130 -12.34 -2.72 -7.25
N GLN A 131 -12.66 -1.81 -8.17
CA GLN A 131 -12.50 -2.04 -9.61
C GLN A 131 -11.04 -2.38 -9.98
N PHE A 132 -10.07 -1.65 -9.46
CA PHE A 132 -8.67 -1.94 -9.69
C PHE A 132 -8.22 -3.28 -9.12
N TYR A 133 -8.88 -3.77 -8.11
CA TYR A 133 -8.59 -5.10 -7.57
C TYR A 133 -9.25 -6.20 -8.40
N SER A 134 -10.52 -6.02 -8.81
CA SER A 134 -11.33 -7.06 -9.47
C SER A 134 -11.19 -7.09 -10.99
N ASP A 135 -11.03 -5.93 -11.65
CA ASP A 135 -11.15 -5.83 -13.12
C ASP A 135 -9.80 -5.73 -13.82
N VAL A 136 -8.70 -5.62 -13.06
CA VAL A 136 -7.35 -5.60 -13.62
C VAL A 136 -6.82 -7.01 -13.87
N ASN A 137 -6.30 -7.25 -15.08
CA ASN A 137 -5.60 -8.48 -15.40
C ASN A 137 -4.13 -8.41 -14.94
N TYR A 138 -3.90 -8.76 -13.69
CA TYR A 138 -2.54 -8.82 -13.13
C TYR A 138 -1.74 -10.03 -13.62
N GLY A 139 -2.39 -11.08 -14.15
CA GLY A 139 -1.75 -12.37 -14.39
C GLY A 139 -1.32 -13.04 -13.09
N GLU A 140 -0.27 -13.85 -13.14
CA GLU A 140 0.30 -14.48 -11.93
C GLU A 140 1.23 -13.51 -11.20
N LEU A 141 0.96 -13.26 -9.92
CA LEU A 141 1.79 -12.45 -9.04
C LEU A 141 2.22 -13.20 -7.78
N ASP A 142 3.45 -12.97 -7.34
CA ASP A 142 3.90 -13.35 -6.00
C ASP A 142 3.47 -12.30 -4.96
N TYR A 143 3.49 -11.01 -5.34
CA TYR A 143 3.11 -9.89 -4.46
C TYR A 143 2.28 -8.84 -5.18
N LEU A 144 1.20 -8.40 -4.54
CA LEU A 144 0.50 -7.16 -4.83
C LEU A 144 0.66 -6.24 -3.61
N PHE A 145 1.37 -5.14 -3.76
CA PHE A 145 1.44 -4.09 -2.75
C PHE A 145 0.37 -3.05 -3.03
N ILE A 146 -0.42 -2.72 -2.01
CA ILE A 146 -1.51 -1.74 -2.11
C ILE A 146 -1.12 -0.51 -1.31
N ASP A 147 -0.88 0.60 -1.99
CA ASP A 147 -0.65 1.90 -1.37
C ASP A 147 -1.98 2.48 -0.91
N MET A 148 -2.31 2.30 0.37
CA MET A 148 -3.61 2.66 0.93
C MET A 148 -3.76 4.17 1.09
N PRO A 149 -4.97 4.73 0.99
CA PRO A 149 -5.21 6.12 1.36
C PRO A 149 -4.72 6.41 2.80
N PRO A 150 -4.23 7.63 3.09
CA PRO A 150 -3.77 7.96 4.43
C PRO A 150 -4.92 8.01 5.43
N GLY A 151 -4.63 7.68 6.68
CA GLY A 151 -5.58 7.70 7.78
C GLY A 151 -6.29 6.37 8.01
N THR A 152 -7.00 6.30 9.15
CA THR A 152 -7.79 5.13 9.58
C THR A 152 -9.29 5.36 9.41
N ALA A 153 -9.68 6.35 8.58
CA ALA A 153 -11.06 6.74 8.37
C ALA A 153 -11.84 5.75 7.48
N ASP A 154 -13.14 5.99 7.31
CA ASP A 154 -14.12 5.11 6.67
C ASP A 154 -13.71 4.49 5.33
N VAL A 155 -12.93 5.21 4.52
CA VAL A 155 -12.43 4.70 3.23
C VAL A 155 -11.45 3.54 3.44
N GLY A 156 -10.52 3.70 4.38
CA GLY A 156 -9.55 2.65 4.72
C GLY A 156 -10.26 1.39 5.21
N LEU A 157 -11.24 1.52 6.09
CA LEU A 157 -12.05 0.42 6.61
C LEU A 157 -12.78 -0.33 5.49
N THR A 158 -13.45 0.38 4.60
CA THR A 158 -14.20 -0.23 3.48
C THR A 158 -13.25 -0.99 2.55
N VAL A 159 -12.10 -0.41 2.23
CA VAL A 159 -11.08 -1.05 1.38
C VAL A 159 -10.51 -2.30 2.07
N PHE A 160 -10.19 -2.21 3.37
CA PHE A 160 -9.70 -3.36 4.14
C PHE A 160 -10.69 -4.53 4.17
N GLN A 161 -11.99 -4.24 4.31
CA GLN A 161 -13.04 -5.26 4.33
C GLN A 161 -13.28 -5.90 2.96
N SER A 162 -12.98 -5.17 1.90
CA SER A 162 -13.29 -5.55 0.53
C SER A 162 -12.18 -6.33 -0.16
N LEU A 163 -10.93 -6.21 0.33
CA LEU A 163 -9.76 -6.85 -0.26
C LEU A 163 -9.31 -8.05 0.56
N ASN A 164 -8.91 -9.11 -0.12
CA ASN A 164 -8.36 -10.30 0.54
C ASN A 164 -6.89 -10.06 0.91
N LEU A 165 -6.65 -9.28 1.97
CA LEU A 165 -5.29 -8.96 2.43
C LEU A 165 -4.64 -10.12 3.17
N THR A 166 -3.43 -10.49 2.75
CA THR A 166 -2.58 -11.43 3.48
C THR A 166 -2.00 -10.80 4.75
N GLY A 167 -1.84 -9.47 4.74
CA GLY A 167 -1.38 -8.69 5.88
C GLY A 167 -1.14 -7.23 5.54
N ILE A 168 -0.74 -6.46 6.56
CA ILE A 168 -0.40 -5.05 6.41
C ILE A 168 0.99 -4.73 6.94
N ILE A 169 1.61 -3.69 6.37
CA ILE A 169 2.82 -3.04 6.88
C ILE A 169 2.44 -1.61 7.26
N ILE A 170 2.78 -1.22 8.49
CA ILE A 170 2.50 0.12 9.01
C ILE A 170 3.71 1.01 8.75
N VAL A 171 3.49 2.17 8.13
CA VAL A 171 4.53 3.19 7.90
C VAL A 171 4.28 4.37 8.83
N THR A 172 5.32 4.78 9.52
CA THR A 172 5.30 5.87 10.49
C THR A 172 6.56 6.73 10.40
N THR A 173 6.61 7.83 11.17
CA THR A 173 7.79 8.70 11.35
C THR A 173 8.00 8.99 12.82
N PRO A 174 9.20 9.45 13.28
CA PRO A 174 9.44 9.78 14.70
C PRO A 174 8.54 10.90 15.25
N GLN A 175 8.02 11.77 14.38
CA GLN A 175 7.13 12.89 14.76
C GLN A 175 5.72 12.49 15.14
N ASP A 176 5.30 11.33 14.69
CA ASP A 176 3.96 10.92 15.00
C ASP A 176 3.87 10.79 16.52
N LEU A 177 2.91 11.44 17.13
CA LEU A 177 2.43 11.16 18.48
C LEU A 177 1.97 9.71 18.51
N VAL A 178 2.96 8.90 18.31
CA VAL A 178 3.05 7.61 17.66
C VAL A 178 2.22 6.58 18.40
N THR A 179 2.00 6.82 19.71
CA THR A 179 1.31 5.82 20.51
C THR A 179 -0.17 5.72 20.20
N GLU A 180 -0.85 6.85 19.95
CA GLU A 180 -2.30 6.79 19.70
C GLU A 180 -2.67 6.43 18.25
N ILE A 181 -1.88 6.91 17.30
CA ILE A 181 -2.26 6.80 15.89
C ILE A 181 -1.87 5.42 15.33
N VAL A 182 -0.67 4.92 15.67
CA VAL A 182 -0.28 3.55 15.35
C VAL A 182 -1.14 2.55 16.12
N SER A 183 -1.50 2.86 17.38
CA SER A 183 -2.46 2.04 18.16
C SER A 183 -3.79 1.88 17.45
N LYS A 184 -4.34 2.95 16.86
CA LYS A 184 -5.60 2.87 16.10
C LYS A 184 -5.48 1.97 14.87
N ALA A 185 -4.37 2.05 14.13
CA ALA A 185 -4.13 1.17 12.99
C ALA A 185 -3.99 -0.31 13.42
N ILE A 186 -3.33 -0.56 14.55
CA ILE A 186 -3.19 -1.89 15.13
C ILE A 186 -4.55 -2.43 15.60
N GLU A 187 -5.32 -1.62 16.33
CA GLU A 187 -6.66 -2.00 16.79
C GLU A 187 -7.61 -2.29 15.62
N MET A 188 -7.53 -1.49 14.56
CA MET A 188 -8.28 -1.72 13.34
C MET A 188 -7.91 -3.06 12.71
N ALA A 189 -6.63 -3.32 12.50
CA ALA A 189 -6.16 -4.58 11.93
C ALA A 189 -6.59 -5.79 12.78
N ASN A 190 -6.50 -5.68 14.11
CA ASN A 190 -6.93 -6.73 15.03
C ASN A 190 -8.45 -6.97 14.96
N LYS A 191 -9.27 -5.90 14.94
CA LYS A 191 -10.74 -6.03 14.79
C LYS A 191 -11.14 -6.71 13.48
N MET A 192 -10.33 -6.55 12.43
CA MET A 192 -10.57 -7.13 11.12
C MET A 192 -9.86 -8.47 10.92
N ASN A 193 -9.18 -8.97 11.95
CA ASN A 193 -8.38 -10.20 11.90
C ASN A 193 -7.34 -10.20 10.78
N ILE A 194 -6.74 -9.02 10.50
CA ILE A 194 -5.70 -8.85 9.48
C ILE A 194 -4.32 -8.89 10.17
N LYS A 195 -3.44 -9.74 9.65
CA LYS A 195 -2.07 -9.88 10.16
C LYS A 195 -1.26 -8.60 9.98
N ILE A 196 -0.64 -8.11 11.05
CA ILE A 196 0.37 -7.05 10.97
C ILE A 196 1.72 -7.71 10.73
N ILE A 197 2.31 -7.48 9.56
CA ILE A 197 3.61 -8.05 9.15
C ILE A 197 4.73 -7.35 9.91
N GLY A 198 4.62 -6.03 10.06
CA GLY A 198 5.57 -5.24 10.82
C GLY A 198 5.38 -3.73 10.61
N VAL A 199 6.35 -2.99 11.11
CA VAL A 199 6.36 -1.52 11.07
C VAL A 199 7.66 -1.02 10.43
N ILE A 200 7.55 0.05 9.63
CA ILE A 200 8.67 0.77 9.03
C ILE A 200 8.60 2.21 9.53
N GLU A 201 9.67 2.68 10.16
CA GLU A 201 9.82 4.08 10.51
C GLU A 201 10.62 4.78 9.41
N ASN A 202 9.96 5.63 8.65
CA ASN A 202 10.59 6.48 7.64
C ASN A 202 11.04 7.81 8.27
N MET A 203 12.00 8.49 7.63
CA MET A 203 12.58 9.74 8.14
C MET A 203 13.12 9.62 9.57
N SER A 204 13.63 8.43 9.91
CA SER A 204 14.04 8.07 11.26
C SER A 204 15.25 8.87 11.73
N TYR A 205 16.16 9.18 10.83
CA TYR A 205 17.38 9.94 11.09
C TYR A 205 17.94 10.55 9.79
N LEU A 206 18.82 11.52 9.94
CA LEU A 206 19.71 12.00 8.90
C LEU A 206 21.12 11.48 9.15
N GLU A 207 21.78 10.92 8.16
CA GLU A 207 23.19 10.55 8.26
C GLU A 207 24.07 11.71 7.81
N CYS A 208 25.01 12.15 8.68
CA CYS A 208 25.97 13.17 8.31
C CYS A 208 26.88 12.65 7.17
N PRO A 209 27.04 13.35 6.05
CA PRO A 209 27.85 12.90 4.95
C PRO A 209 29.34 12.79 5.28
N ASP A 210 29.83 13.56 6.25
CA ASP A 210 31.27 13.62 6.58
C ASP A 210 31.67 12.58 7.65
N CYS A 211 30.85 12.41 8.69
CA CYS A 211 31.24 11.57 9.83
C CYS A 211 30.30 10.39 10.08
N HIS A 212 29.28 10.18 9.24
CA HIS A 212 28.30 9.10 9.33
C HIS A 212 27.49 9.05 10.65
N LYS A 213 27.57 10.09 11.48
CA LYS A 213 26.78 10.20 12.70
C LYS A 213 25.29 10.34 12.34
N GLN A 214 24.47 9.51 12.98
CA GLN A 214 23.01 9.62 12.85
C GLN A 214 22.48 10.77 13.71
N ILE A 215 21.71 11.66 13.10
CA ILE A 215 21.10 12.83 13.71
C ILE A 215 19.59 12.64 13.70
N SER A 216 18.97 12.64 14.87
CA SER A 216 17.52 12.52 15.05
C SER A 216 16.85 13.88 14.77
N VAL A 217 16.55 14.19 13.52
CA VAL A 217 15.98 15.48 13.09
C VAL A 217 14.60 15.71 13.69
N PHE A 218 13.79 14.66 13.81
CA PHE A 218 12.42 14.73 14.31
C PHE A 218 12.26 14.21 15.74
N GLY A 219 13.33 14.21 16.52
CA GLY A 219 13.32 13.72 17.88
C GLY A 219 13.69 12.24 18.00
N LYS A 220 13.56 11.72 19.21
CA LYS A 220 13.93 10.34 19.52
C LYS A 220 12.86 9.37 19.01
N SER A 221 13.28 8.31 18.34
CA SER A 221 12.39 7.24 17.92
C SER A 221 11.76 6.51 19.11
N HIS A 222 10.45 6.35 19.10
CA HIS A 222 9.70 5.53 20.06
C HIS A 222 9.33 4.14 19.49
N LEU A 223 9.88 3.79 18.34
CA LEU A 223 9.57 2.54 17.65
C LEU A 223 9.87 1.30 18.49
N GLY A 224 10.93 1.32 19.31
CA GLY A 224 11.27 0.22 20.20
C GLY A 224 10.22 -0.02 21.28
N GLU A 225 9.66 1.02 21.85
CA GLU A 225 8.58 0.94 22.86
C GLU A 225 7.31 0.36 22.24
N LEU A 226 6.96 0.82 21.04
CA LEU A 226 5.81 0.29 20.27
C LEU A 226 5.99 -1.17 19.89
N SER A 227 7.17 -1.53 19.36
CA SER A 227 7.51 -2.89 19.00
C SER A 227 7.35 -3.83 20.20
N ASN A 228 7.85 -3.44 21.35
CA ASN A 228 7.74 -4.23 22.59
C ASN A 228 6.29 -4.33 23.09
N LYS A 229 5.56 -3.20 23.11
CA LYS A 229 4.17 -3.15 23.61
C LYS A 229 3.22 -4.01 22.78
N TYR A 230 3.35 -3.97 21.46
CA TYR A 230 2.43 -4.66 20.54
C TYR A 230 3.03 -5.89 19.89
N LYS A 231 4.24 -6.30 20.26
CA LYS A 231 5.00 -7.43 19.69
C LYS A 231 5.13 -7.32 18.16
N LEU A 232 5.39 -6.12 17.66
CA LEU A 232 5.53 -5.85 16.24
C LEU A 232 6.98 -6.07 15.77
N LYS A 233 7.15 -6.68 14.59
CA LYS A 233 8.45 -6.74 13.93
C LYS A 233 8.80 -5.35 13.36
N VAL A 234 9.97 -4.81 13.69
CA VAL A 234 10.52 -3.63 13.03
C VAL A 234 11.20 -4.10 11.75
N LEU A 235 10.66 -3.68 10.60
CA LEU A 235 11.17 -4.08 9.29
C LEU A 235 12.29 -3.16 8.80
N ALA A 236 12.22 -1.87 9.15
CA ALA A 236 13.25 -0.90 8.81
C ALA A 236 13.15 0.39 9.63
N ARG A 237 14.27 1.10 9.70
CA ARG A 237 14.38 2.51 10.03
C ARG A 237 15.09 3.18 8.86
N LEU A 238 14.34 3.96 8.07
CA LEU A 238 14.83 4.58 6.86
C LEU A 238 15.31 6.01 7.15
N PRO A 239 16.44 6.43 6.57
CA PRO A 239 16.95 7.77 6.74
C PRO A 239 16.15 8.81 5.93
N ILE A 240 16.36 10.08 6.25
CA ILE A 240 16.10 11.18 5.34
C ILE A 240 17.24 11.18 4.32
N ASP A 241 16.90 10.94 3.05
CA ASP A 241 17.88 10.81 1.98
C ASP A 241 17.43 11.59 0.73
N SER A 242 18.15 12.66 0.42
CA SER A 242 17.89 13.51 -0.74
C SER A 242 18.14 12.80 -2.07
N SER A 243 19.02 11.79 -2.09
CA SER A 243 19.27 11.01 -3.29
C SER A 243 18.05 10.18 -3.71
N ILE A 244 17.33 9.63 -2.73
CA ILE A 244 16.07 8.91 -2.98
C ILE A 244 15.00 9.88 -3.49
N THR A 245 14.89 11.07 -2.88
CA THR A 245 13.95 12.10 -3.34
C THR A 245 14.22 12.48 -4.80
N ASN A 246 15.47 12.67 -5.17
CA ASN A 246 15.86 12.96 -6.54
C ASN A 246 15.48 11.83 -7.51
N LEU A 247 15.67 10.56 -7.13
CA LEU A 247 15.25 9.41 -7.95
C LEU A 247 13.73 9.38 -8.16
N VAL A 248 12.94 9.71 -7.12
CA VAL A 248 11.48 9.82 -7.24
C VAL A 248 11.09 10.95 -8.19
N ASP A 249 11.69 12.13 -8.04
CA ASP A 249 11.35 13.31 -8.85
C ASP A 249 11.72 13.16 -10.32
N THR A 250 12.80 12.44 -10.60
CA THR A 250 13.26 12.15 -11.96
C THR A 250 12.62 10.91 -12.59
N GLY A 251 11.77 10.18 -11.84
CA GLY A 251 11.14 8.95 -12.34
C GLY A 251 12.11 7.77 -12.46
N SER A 252 13.16 7.77 -11.67
CA SER A 252 14.25 6.78 -11.73
C SER A 252 14.37 5.96 -10.45
N ILE A 253 13.28 5.79 -9.70
CA ILE A 253 13.31 5.12 -8.40
C ILE A 253 13.83 3.68 -8.46
N GLU A 254 13.68 3.02 -9.59
CA GLU A 254 14.21 1.67 -9.80
C GLU A 254 15.74 1.60 -9.86
N ASP A 255 16.43 2.76 -9.98
CA ASP A 255 17.90 2.86 -9.94
C ASP A 255 18.48 2.97 -8.53
N ILE A 256 17.63 2.99 -7.50
CA ILE A 256 18.09 2.95 -6.10
C ILE A 256 19.05 1.78 -5.88
N LYS A 257 20.22 2.05 -5.26
CA LYS A 257 21.27 1.03 -5.12
C LYS A 257 20.96 0.03 -4.01
N ASP A 258 20.59 0.51 -2.85
CA ASP A 258 20.41 -0.33 -1.65
C ASP A 258 19.06 -0.07 -0.98
N ILE A 259 18.36 -1.14 -0.59
CA ILE A 259 17.05 -1.08 0.08
C ILE A 259 17.16 -1.84 1.40
N LYS A 260 17.35 -1.09 2.48
CA LYS A 260 17.54 -1.63 3.85
C LYS A 260 16.19 -1.89 4.53
N ILE A 261 15.41 -2.82 4.01
CA ILE A 261 14.14 -3.26 4.58
C ILE A 261 14.21 -4.78 4.79
N ASP A 262 13.93 -5.26 5.99
CA ASP A 262 13.95 -6.69 6.35
C ASP A 262 12.56 -7.32 6.17
N TYR A 263 12.17 -7.50 4.89
CA TYR A 263 10.90 -8.09 4.50
C TYR A 263 11.07 -9.12 3.37
#